data_017726b65b8aabdf6b863edf0febe96f
#
_entry.id   017726b65b8aabdf6b863edf0febe96f
#
_cell.length_a   1.000
_cell.length_b   1.000
_cell.length_c   1.000
_cell.angle_alpha   90.00
_cell.angle_beta   90.00
_cell.angle_gamma   90.00
#
_symmetry.space_group_name_H-M   'P 1'
#
loop_
_entity.id
_entity.type
_entity.pdbx_description
1 polymer ?
#
loop_
_entity_poly.entity_id
_entity_poly.type
_entity_poly.pdbx_seq_one_letter_code
_entity_poly.pdbx_strand_id
1 'polypeptide(L)'
;MKNSAKNLLEFSIILGISTLVTTYLVSTTSGRVAPFIPIISEMPFSEPEESIFSTGLGISLFATLLVIQAIYKKFEPLAKALDENYVRANYWSRIIASVGSICGIITVSFNWKEFPVIHGITAFTLFTSYLVTATFSYQLMKKSGMDDNLRKYAIIGGWIFYVMMAIFSVLDNLDMLEEKEDFFHRM
;
A
#
# COMPACT_ATOMS: atom_id res chain seq x y z
N MET A 1 -25.82 3.13 -9.09
CA MET A 1 -24.44 3.61 -8.86
C MET A 1 -23.94 3.45 -7.42
N LYS A 2 -24.75 3.64 -6.34
CA LYS A 2 -24.28 3.48 -4.94
C LYS A 2 -23.72 2.09 -4.61
N ASN A 3 -24.32 1.03 -5.14
CA ASN A 3 -23.87 -0.35 -4.86
C ASN A 3 -22.63 -0.76 -5.65
N SER A 4 -22.39 -0.20 -6.82
CA SER A 4 -21.27 -0.58 -7.69
C SER A 4 -19.90 -0.26 -7.11
N ALA A 5 -19.71 0.94 -6.53
CA ALA A 5 -18.44 1.32 -5.90
C ALA A 5 -18.17 0.54 -4.60
N LYS A 6 -19.25 0.23 -3.83
CA LYS A 6 -19.14 -0.62 -2.64
C LYS A 6 -18.71 -2.03 -3.02
N ASN A 7 -19.40 -2.64 -3.98
CA ASN A 7 -19.06 -4.00 -4.44
C ASN A 7 -17.64 -4.08 -5.00
N LEU A 8 -17.18 -3.03 -5.71
CA LEU A 8 -15.82 -2.97 -6.23
C LEU A 8 -14.78 -2.85 -5.12
N LEU A 9 -15.08 -2.09 -4.05
CA LEU A 9 -14.23 -2.01 -2.86
C LEU A 9 -14.14 -3.36 -2.15
N GLU A 10 -15.28 -4.01 -1.91
CA GLU A 10 -15.32 -5.35 -1.30
C GLU A 10 -14.56 -6.37 -2.14
N PHE A 11 -14.74 -6.35 -3.45
CA PHE A 11 -13.98 -7.19 -4.39
C PHE A 11 -12.47 -6.95 -4.27
N SER A 12 -12.04 -5.68 -4.29
CA SER A 12 -10.62 -5.32 -4.15
C SER A 12 -10.02 -5.84 -2.85
N ILE A 13 -10.71 -5.66 -1.72
CA ILE A 13 -10.25 -6.12 -0.40
C ILE A 13 -10.18 -7.65 -0.35
N ILE A 14 -11.24 -8.34 -0.76
CA ILE A 14 -11.31 -9.81 -0.73
C ILE A 14 -10.22 -10.38 -1.63
N LEU A 15 -10.07 -9.88 -2.86
CA LEU A 15 -9.04 -10.35 -3.79
C LEU A 15 -7.64 -10.10 -3.22
N GLY A 16 -7.36 -8.91 -2.68
CA GLY A 16 -6.06 -8.60 -2.10
C GLY A 16 -5.70 -9.52 -0.94
N ILE A 17 -6.62 -9.71 0.02
CA ILE A 17 -6.41 -10.61 1.16
C ILE A 17 -6.24 -12.06 0.68
N SER A 18 -7.10 -12.55 -0.21
CA SER A 18 -7.03 -13.91 -0.74
C SER A 18 -5.72 -14.16 -1.47
N THR A 19 -5.23 -13.19 -2.24
CA THR A 19 -3.94 -13.27 -2.92
C THR A 19 -2.80 -13.40 -1.91
N LEU A 20 -2.75 -12.54 -0.89
CA LEU A 20 -1.71 -12.60 0.14
C LEU A 20 -1.72 -13.94 0.89
N VAL A 21 -2.89 -14.41 1.29
CA VAL A 21 -3.04 -15.71 1.98
C VAL A 21 -2.60 -16.86 1.08
N THR A 22 -3.01 -16.87 -0.19
CA THR A 22 -2.65 -17.92 -1.15
C THR A 22 -1.14 -17.92 -1.41
N THR A 23 -0.55 -16.76 -1.68
CA THR A 23 0.91 -16.64 -1.88
C THR A 23 1.67 -17.13 -0.65
N TYR A 24 1.26 -16.72 0.55
CA TYR A 24 1.85 -17.18 1.80
C TYR A 24 1.77 -18.70 1.97
N LEU A 25 0.60 -19.29 1.76
CA LEU A 25 0.40 -20.73 1.90
C LEU A 25 1.26 -21.50 0.89
N VAL A 26 1.32 -21.07 -0.37
CA VAL A 26 2.10 -21.75 -1.41
C VAL A 26 3.59 -21.60 -1.10
N SER A 27 4.09 -20.41 -0.77
CA SER A 27 5.52 -20.21 -0.49
C SER A 27 6.01 -20.94 0.78
N THR A 28 5.19 -21.00 1.83
CA THR A 28 5.55 -21.72 3.07
C THR A 28 5.45 -23.23 2.92
N THR A 29 4.40 -23.75 2.28
CA THR A 29 4.26 -25.20 2.05
C THR A 29 5.30 -25.76 1.07
N SER A 30 5.80 -24.92 0.16
CA SER A 30 6.91 -25.25 -0.74
C SER A 30 8.29 -25.13 -0.05
N GLY A 31 8.36 -24.74 1.20
CA GLY A 31 9.61 -24.57 1.96
C GLY A 31 10.52 -23.42 1.47
N ARG A 32 9.98 -22.48 0.67
CA ARG A 32 10.74 -21.37 0.08
C ARG A 32 10.87 -20.19 1.02
N VAL A 33 9.90 -20.05 1.92
CA VAL A 33 9.87 -19.00 2.93
C VAL A 33 9.60 -19.63 4.30
N ALA A 34 10.24 -19.10 5.34
CA ALA A 34 10.01 -19.58 6.70
C ALA A 34 8.54 -19.35 7.11
N PRO A 35 7.91 -20.31 7.84
CA PRO A 35 6.49 -20.20 8.20
C PRO A 35 6.18 -19.15 9.26
N PHE A 36 7.17 -18.36 9.71
CA PHE A 36 7.02 -17.35 10.73
C PHE A 36 7.16 -15.95 10.11
N ILE A 37 6.03 -15.28 9.92
CA ILE A 37 5.85 -13.89 9.47
C ILE A 37 6.93 -13.43 8.44
N PRO A 38 6.91 -13.95 7.20
CA PRO A 38 7.81 -13.48 6.17
C PRO A 38 7.44 -12.04 5.81
N ILE A 39 8.42 -11.27 5.35
CA ILE A 39 8.15 -9.98 4.72
C ILE A 39 7.29 -10.24 3.48
N ILE A 40 6.21 -9.48 3.31
CA ILE A 40 5.26 -9.67 2.20
C ILE A 40 5.97 -9.73 0.83
N SER A 41 7.02 -8.91 0.66
CA SER A 41 7.81 -8.84 -0.57
C SER A 41 8.76 -10.03 -0.78
N GLU A 42 8.96 -10.88 0.22
CA GLU A 42 9.78 -12.09 0.11
C GLU A 42 8.98 -13.32 -0.35
N MET A 43 7.66 -13.28 -0.22
CA MET A 43 6.81 -14.40 -0.60
C MET A 43 6.82 -14.70 -2.11
N PRO A 44 6.84 -13.70 -3.02
CA PRO A 44 6.73 -13.92 -4.47
C PRO A 44 8.10 -14.05 -5.16
N PHE A 45 9.04 -14.85 -4.63
CA PHE A 45 10.37 -15.00 -5.23
C PHE A 45 10.49 -16.07 -6.29
N SER A 46 9.47 -16.86 -6.51
CA SER A 46 9.48 -17.98 -7.46
C SER A 46 8.09 -18.24 -8.03
N GLU A 47 8.03 -18.93 -9.15
CA GLU A 47 6.77 -19.45 -9.67
C GLU A 47 6.28 -20.65 -8.83
N PRO A 48 4.96 -20.79 -8.60
CA PRO A 48 3.87 -19.96 -9.15
C PRO A 48 3.51 -18.75 -8.27
N GLU A 49 4.18 -18.52 -7.12
CA GLU A 49 3.85 -17.48 -6.15
C GLU A 49 3.97 -16.08 -6.76
N GLU A 50 4.97 -15.86 -7.59
CA GLU A 50 5.20 -14.57 -8.26
C GLU A 50 4.03 -14.20 -9.18
N SER A 51 3.57 -15.14 -10.00
CA SER A 51 2.41 -14.93 -10.88
C SER A 51 1.11 -14.72 -10.09
N ILE A 52 0.88 -15.46 -9.01
CA ILE A 52 -0.29 -15.33 -8.15
C ILE A 52 -0.29 -13.93 -7.51
N PHE A 53 0.84 -13.55 -6.92
CA PHE A 53 1.01 -12.28 -6.21
C PHE A 53 0.84 -11.08 -7.13
N SER A 54 1.59 -11.03 -8.23
CA SER A 54 1.58 -9.90 -9.17
C SER A 54 0.21 -9.74 -9.84
N THR A 55 -0.40 -10.83 -10.30
CA THR A 55 -1.71 -10.79 -10.95
C THR A 55 -2.81 -10.42 -9.96
N GLY A 56 -2.89 -11.11 -8.83
CA GLY A 56 -3.97 -10.90 -7.85
C GLY A 56 -3.92 -9.52 -7.20
N LEU A 57 -2.75 -9.08 -6.72
CA LEU A 57 -2.59 -7.74 -6.16
C LEU A 57 -2.67 -6.65 -7.24
N GLY A 58 -2.17 -6.89 -8.44
CA GLY A 58 -2.28 -5.95 -9.56
C GLY A 58 -3.74 -5.65 -9.90
N ILE A 59 -4.60 -6.67 -10.00
CA ILE A 59 -6.05 -6.51 -10.23
C ILE A 59 -6.70 -5.82 -9.02
N SER A 60 -6.34 -6.19 -7.78
CA SER A 60 -6.86 -5.56 -6.57
C SER A 60 -6.51 -4.06 -6.53
N LEU A 61 -5.28 -3.68 -6.82
CA LEU A 61 -4.83 -2.29 -6.86
C LEU A 61 -5.47 -1.50 -8.00
N PHE A 62 -5.69 -2.12 -9.16
CA PHE A 62 -6.45 -1.50 -10.25
C PHE A 62 -7.91 -1.25 -9.86
N ALA A 63 -8.56 -2.22 -9.21
CA ALA A 63 -9.91 -2.02 -8.67
C ALA A 63 -9.93 -0.90 -7.61
N THR A 64 -8.91 -0.83 -6.74
CA THR A 64 -8.73 0.25 -5.77
C THR A 64 -8.60 1.61 -6.45
N LEU A 65 -7.86 1.72 -7.55
CA LEU A 65 -7.75 2.95 -8.34
C LEU A 65 -9.14 3.44 -8.83
N LEU A 66 -9.99 2.54 -9.30
CA LEU A 66 -11.36 2.88 -9.70
C LEU A 66 -12.23 3.31 -8.51
N VAL A 67 -12.08 2.65 -7.37
CA VAL A 67 -12.77 3.02 -6.11
C VAL A 67 -12.35 4.42 -5.64
N ILE A 68 -11.07 4.76 -5.73
CA ILE A 68 -10.53 6.09 -5.40
C ILE A 68 -11.26 7.16 -6.22
N GLN A 69 -11.44 6.96 -7.53
CA GLN A 69 -12.16 7.93 -8.37
C GLN A 69 -13.60 8.16 -7.87
N ALA A 70 -14.27 7.09 -7.46
CA ALA A 70 -15.65 7.17 -6.96
C ALA A 70 -15.73 7.85 -5.56
N ILE A 71 -14.78 7.55 -4.66
CA ILE A 71 -14.73 8.11 -3.30
C ILE A 71 -14.50 9.62 -3.37
N TYR A 72 -13.48 10.09 -4.09
CA TYR A 72 -13.16 11.51 -4.15
C TYR A 72 -14.22 12.34 -4.88
N LYS A 73 -14.90 11.73 -5.89
CA LYS A 73 -16.09 12.34 -6.49
C LYS A 73 -17.24 12.48 -5.47
N LYS A 74 -17.39 11.52 -4.57
CA LYS A 74 -18.39 11.58 -3.50
C LYS A 74 -18.03 12.60 -2.42
N PHE A 75 -16.76 12.86 -2.18
CA PHE A 75 -16.27 13.86 -1.22
C PHE A 75 -16.35 15.29 -1.75
N GLU A 76 -16.47 15.49 -3.06
CA GLU A 76 -16.51 16.81 -3.67
C GLU A 76 -17.61 17.73 -3.11
N PRO A 77 -18.88 17.30 -2.95
CA PRO A 77 -19.91 18.14 -2.34
C PRO A 77 -19.63 18.47 -0.87
N LEU A 78 -19.01 17.57 -0.11
CA LEU A 78 -18.60 17.82 1.26
C LEU A 78 -17.50 18.87 1.34
N ALA A 79 -16.50 18.77 0.47
CA ALA A 79 -15.43 19.74 0.37
C ALA A 79 -15.95 21.13 -0.02
N LYS A 80 -16.86 21.21 -1.00
CA LYS A 80 -17.51 22.45 -1.42
C LYS A 80 -18.35 23.10 -0.32
N ALA A 81 -18.94 22.31 0.55
CA ALA A 81 -19.72 22.82 1.70
C ALA A 81 -18.85 23.42 2.82
N LEU A 82 -17.54 23.15 2.82
CA LEU A 82 -16.60 23.70 3.79
C LEU A 82 -15.94 24.99 3.27
N ASP A 83 -14.97 24.85 2.38
CA ASP A 83 -14.29 25.97 1.74
C ASP A 83 -13.45 25.51 0.51
N GLU A 84 -12.88 26.49 -0.21
CA GLU A 84 -12.10 26.24 -1.42
C GLU A 84 -10.80 25.45 -1.16
N ASN A 85 -10.20 25.57 0.01
CA ASN A 85 -8.99 24.83 0.37
C ASN A 85 -9.30 23.32 0.45
N TYR A 86 -10.47 22.95 1.00
CA TYR A 86 -10.91 21.55 1.01
C TYR A 86 -11.23 21.02 -0.39
N VAL A 87 -11.76 21.85 -1.28
CA VAL A 87 -11.96 21.46 -2.70
C VAL A 87 -10.62 21.16 -3.37
N ARG A 88 -9.64 22.06 -3.19
CA ARG A 88 -8.28 21.87 -3.73
C ARG A 88 -7.58 20.65 -3.14
N ALA A 89 -7.69 20.47 -1.82
CA ALA A 89 -7.12 19.34 -1.13
C ALA A 89 -7.78 18.01 -1.56
N ASN A 90 -9.11 17.97 -1.78
CA ASN A 90 -9.80 16.81 -2.33
C ASN A 90 -9.31 16.44 -3.74
N TYR A 91 -9.10 17.43 -4.59
CA TYR A 91 -8.56 17.25 -5.93
C TYR A 91 -7.16 16.65 -5.90
N TRP A 92 -6.24 17.23 -5.12
CA TRP A 92 -4.86 16.72 -5.01
C TRP A 92 -4.79 15.36 -4.34
N SER A 93 -5.61 15.10 -3.32
CA SER A 93 -5.69 13.79 -2.68
C SER A 93 -6.11 12.69 -3.66
N ARG A 94 -7.04 12.99 -4.56
CA ARG A 94 -7.43 12.07 -5.63
C ARG A 94 -6.25 11.73 -6.54
N ILE A 95 -5.47 12.73 -6.95
CA ILE A 95 -4.29 12.53 -7.80
C ILE A 95 -3.23 11.71 -7.05
N ILE A 96 -2.88 12.11 -5.82
CA ILE A 96 -1.88 11.43 -4.99
C ILE A 96 -2.26 9.95 -4.77
N ALA A 97 -3.52 9.67 -4.39
CA ALA A 97 -3.98 8.31 -4.21
C ALA A 97 -3.94 7.48 -5.51
N SER A 98 -4.23 8.12 -6.65
CA SER A 98 -4.15 7.45 -7.96
C SER A 98 -2.71 7.11 -8.34
N VAL A 99 -1.77 8.02 -8.10
CA VAL A 99 -0.33 7.77 -8.27
C VAL A 99 0.12 6.64 -7.35
N GLY A 100 -0.32 6.65 -6.08
CA GLY A 100 -0.06 5.55 -5.15
C GLY A 100 -0.53 4.19 -5.67
N SER A 101 -1.75 4.11 -6.23
CA SER A 101 -2.27 2.85 -6.81
C SER A 101 -1.43 2.38 -8.00
N ILE A 102 -1.03 3.30 -8.88
CA ILE A 102 -0.18 2.97 -10.05
C ILE A 102 1.20 2.48 -9.56
N CYS A 103 1.81 3.18 -8.59
CA CYS A 103 3.05 2.73 -7.97
C CYS A 103 2.90 1.36 -7.31
N GLY A 104 1.76 1.08 -6.67
CA GLY A 104 1.46 -0.24 -6.13
C GLY A 104 1.43 -1.34 -7.20
N ILE A 105 0.82 -1.10 -8.36
CA ILE A 105 0.83 -2.03 -9.48
C ILE A 105 2.27 -2.28 -9.96
N ILE A 106 3.09 -1.24 -10.05
CA ILE A 106 4.51 -1.38 -10.40
C ILE A 106 5.25 -2.19 -9.33
N THR A 107 5.02 -1.90 -8.04
CA THR A 107 5.64 -2.62 -6.92
C THR A 107 5.41 -4.13 -6.99
N VAL A 108 4.17 -4.56 -7.25
CA VAL A 108 3.84 -5.99 -7.32
C VAL A 108 4.26 -6.66 -8.61
N SER A 109 4.59 -5.87 -9.65
CA SER A 109 5.09 -6.36 -10.95
C SER A 109 6.61 -6.50 -11.00
N PHE A 110 7.34 -5.84 -10.10
CA PHE A 110 8.80 -5.90 -10.00
C PHE A 110 9.19 -6.47 -8.65
N ASN A 111 9.66 -7.71 -8.62
CA ASN A 111 10.03 -8.36 -7.36
C ASN A 111 11.24 -7.65 -6.71
N TRP A 112 11.27 -7.68 -5.38
CA TRP A 112 12.31 -7.05 -4.58
C TRP A 112 13.72 -7.58 -4.88
N LYS A 113 13.84 -8.88 -5.17
CA LYS A 113 15.12 -9.55 -5.37
C LYS A 113 15.84 -9.08 -6.63
N GLU A 114 15.10 -8.91 -7.73
CA GLU A 114 15.67 -8.55 -9.03
C GLU A 114 15.71 -7.03 -9.23
N PHE A 115 14.71 -6.32 -8.69
CA PHE A 115 14.53 -4.88 -8.91
C PHE A 115 14.36 -4.10 -7.59
N PRO A 116 15.31 -4.19 -6.62
CA PRO A 116 15.13 -3.64 -5.28
C PRO A 116 14.86 -2.12 -5.27
N VAL A 117 15.52 -1.37 -6.15
CA VAL A 117 15.37 0.10 -6.20
C VAL A 117 13.97 0.49 -6.70
N ILE A 118 13.52 -0.10 -7.81
CA ILE A 118 12.19 0.19 -8.38
C ILE A 118 11.12 -0.22 -7.38
N HIS A 119 11.22 -1.44 -6.85
CA HIS A 119 10.28 -1.96 -5.86
C HIS A 119 10.22 -1.05 -4.61
N GLY A 120 11.36 -0.69 -4.05
CA GLY A 120 11.44 0.13 -2.84
C GLY A 120 10.84 1.53 -3.04
N ILE A 121 11.20 2.24 -4.12
CA ILE A 121 10.67 3.57 -4.42
C ILE A 121 9.16 3.52 -4.64
N THR A 122 8.66 2.56 -5.41
CA THR A 122 7.23 2.47 -5.72
C THR A 122 6.41 2.00 -4.53
N ALA A 123 6.92 1.08 -3.70
CA ALA A 123 6.30 0.69 -2.45
C ALA A 123 6.21 1.86 -1.46
N PHE A 124 7.31 2.59 -1.27
CA PHE A 124 7.33 3.79 -0.44
C PHE A 124 6.29 4.82 -0.91
N THR A 125 6.22 5.08 -2.21
CA THR A 125 5.25 6.01 -2.81
C THR A 125 3.81 5.54 -2.60
N LEU A 126 3.53 4.25 -2.77
CA LEU A 126 2.21 3.64 -2.52
C LEU A 126 1.74 3.91 -1.09
N PHE A 127 2.54 3.51 -0.09
CA PHE A 127 2.14 3.61 1.32
C PHE A 127 2.03 5.06 1.78
N THR A 128 2.99 5.93 1.40
CA THR A 128 2.94 7.37 1.71
C THR A 128 1.68 8.00 1.13
N SER A 129 1.40 7.76 -0.13
CA SER A 129 0.23 8.31 -0.82
C SER A 129 -1.08 7.92 -0.13
N TYR A 130 -1.22 6.67 0.27
CA TYR A 130 -2.43 6.20 0.93
C TYR A 130 -2.59 6.76 2.33
N LEU A 131 -1.52 6.86 3.14
CA LEU A 131 -1.58 7.44 4.48
C LEU A 131 -1.89 8.93 4.45
N VAL A 132 -1.22 9.68 3.57
CA VAL A 132 -1.49 11.13 3.40
C VAL A 132 -2.96 11.36 3.01
N THR A 133 -3.45 10.63 2.03
CA THR A 133 -4.82 10.81 1.53
C THR A 133 -5.88 10.27 2.50
N ALA A 134 -5.59 9.21 3.26
CA ALA A 134 -6.45 8.74 4.35
C ALA A 134 -6.55 9.78 5.46
N THR A 135 -5.43 10.42 5.83
CA THR A 135 -5.39 11.50 6.83
C THR A 135 -6.25 12.68 6.39
N PHE A 136 -6.12 13.13 5.13
CA PHE A 136 -6.95 14.18 4.58
C PHE A 136 -8.45 13.81 4.58
N SER A 137 -8.78 12.60 4.11
CA SER A 137 -10.16 12.11 4.08
C SER A 137 -10.79 12.07 5.48
N TYR A 138 -10.02 11.69 6.50
CA TYR A 138 -10.44 11.74 7.89
C TYR A 138 -10.72 13.18 8.36
N GLN A 139 -9.82 14.12 8.06
CA GLN A 139 -10.00 15.53 8.43
C GLN A 139 -11.25 16.14 7.77
N LEU A 140 -11.48 15.85 6.49
CA LEU A 140 -12.66 16.28 5.76
C LEU A 140 -13.95 15.75 6.42
N MET A 141 -13.98 14.45 6.73
CA MET A 141 -15.14 13.83 7.38
C MET A 141 -15.38 14.37 8.79
N LYS A 142 -14.33 14.57 9.57
CA LYS A 142 -14.41 15.15 10.91
C LYS A 142 -14.99 16.57 10.86
N LYS A 143 -14.52 17.41 9.94
CA LYS A 143 -15.05 18.78 9.74
C LYS A 143 -16.50 18.79 9.27
N SER A 144 -16.93 17.76 8.56
CA SER A 144 -18.32 17.57 8.12
C SER A 144 -19.23 16.92 9.20
N GLY A 145 -18.76 16.80 10.44
CA GLY A 145 -19.54 16.24 11.55
C GLY A 145 -19.63 14.70 11.55
N MET A 146 -18.82 14.02 10.73
CA MET A 146 -18.76 12.55 10.63
C MET A 146 -17.49 12.03 11.30
N ASP A 147 -17.32 12.28 12.61
CA ASP A 147 -16.16 11.80 13.36
C ASP A 147 -16.27 10.29 13.64
N ASP A 148 -15.15 9.58 13.52
CA ASP A 148 -15.08 8.12 13.74
C ASP A 148 -13.73 7.77 14.39
N ASN A 149 -13.81 7.36 15.66
CA ASN A 149 -12.63 6.98 16.44
C ASN A 149 -11.87 5.79 15.84
N LEU A 150 -12.57 4.79 15.27
CA LEU A 150 -11.92 3.64 14.65
C LEU A 150 -11.01 4.08 13.51
N ARG A 151 -11.50 4.97 12.65
CA ARG A 151 -10.73 5.54 11.53
C ARG A 151 -9.52 6.34 12.02
N LYS A 152 -9.71 7.16 13.07
CA LYS A 152 -8.62 7.91 13.70
C LYS A 152 -7.51 6.98 14.16
N TYR A 153 -7.83 5.92 14.91
CA TYR A 153 -6.84 4.98 15.42
C TYR A 153 -6.20 4.15 14.30
N ALA A 154 -6.96 3.78 13.26
CA ALA A 154 -6.40 3.09 12.09
C ALA A 154 -5.35 3.95 11.36
N ILE A 155 -5.58 5.25 11.22
CA ILE A 155 -4.62 6.17 10.59
C ILE A 155 -3.38 6.35 11.47
N ILE A 156 -3.56 6.55 12.78
CA ILE A 156 -2.43 6.66 13.72
C ILE A 156 -1.59 5.37 13.70
N GLY A 157 -2.22 4.21 13.79
CA GLY A 157 -1.54 2.91 13.69
C GLY A 157 -0.82 2.74 12.36
N GLY A 158 -1.43 3.16 11.25
CA GLY A 158 -0.81 3.15 9.93
C GLY A 158 0.47 4.01 9.86
N TRP A 159 0.46 5.22 10.42
CA TRP A 159 1.64 6.07 10.50
C TRP A 159 2.73 5.49 11.40
N ILE A 160 2.37 4.94 12.56
CA ILE A 160 3.34 4.28 13.46
C ILE A 160 4.01 3.12 12.72
N PHE A 161 3.21 2.24 12.12
CA PHE A 161 3.73 1.09 11.36
C PHE A 161 4.64 1.52 10.20
N TYR A 162 4.24 2.57 9.46
CA TYR A 162 5.02 3.11 8.36
C TYR A 162 6.38 3.66 8.80
N VAL A 163 6.42 4.42 9.91
CA VAL A 163 7.68 4.92 10.48
C VAL A 163 8.55 3.76 10.96
N MET A 164 7.98 2.76 11.62
CA MET A 164 8.72 1.56 12.01
C MET A 164 9.33 0.84 10.80
N MET A 165 8.56 0.63 9.74
CA MET A 165 9.07 0.01 8.51
C MET A 165 10.23 0.83 7.91
N ALA A 166 10.12 2.15 7.88
CA ALA A 166 11.18 3.01 7.38
C ALA A 166 12.47 2.89 8.22
N ILE A 167 12.35 2.85 9.56
CA ILE A 167 13.48 2.67 10.48
C ILE A 167 14.15 1.30 10.24
N PHE A 168 13.37 0.21 10.20
CA PHE A 168 13.92 -1.13 9.96
C PHE A 168 14.60 -1.24 8.59
N SER A 169 14.03 -0.64 7.55
CA SER A 169 14.65 -0.62 6.22
C SER A 169 15.99 0.13 6.22
N VAL A 170 16.14 1.20 7.00
CA VAL A 170 17.43 1.92 7.14
C VAL A 170 18.44 1.08 7.91
N LEU A 171 18.04 0.42 9.00
CA LEU A 171 18.92 -0.43 9.80
C LEU A 171 19.44 -1.62 8.98
N ASP A 172 18.56 -2.31 8.26
CA ASP A 172 18.91 -3.42 7.39
C ASP A 172 19.94 -3.02 6.31
N ASN A 173 19.78 -1.82 5.73
CA ASN A 173 20.76 -1.30 4.77
C ASN A 173 22.10 -0.95 5.41
N LEU A 174 22.12 -0.53 6.68
CA LEU A 174 23.37 -0.25 7.40
C LEU A 174 24.12 -1.54 7.72
N ASP A 175 23.44 -2.57 8.20
CA ASP A 175 24.03 -3.90 8.46
C ASP A 175 24.62 -4.50 7.18
N MET A 176 23.94 -4.37 6.04
CA MET A 176 24.44 -4.80 4.74
C MET A 176 25.70 -4.03 4.28
N LEU A 177 25.88 -2.78 4.69
CA LEU A 177 27.07 -2.00 4.38
C LEU A 177 28.27 -2.43 5.24
N GLU A 178 28.05 -2.71 6.52
CA GLU A 178 29.09 -3.23 7.42
C GLU A 178 29.60 -4.61 6.95
N GLU A 179 28.72 -5.52 6.56
CA GLU A 179 29.12 -6.84 6.01
C GLU A 179 29.97 -6.70 4.73
N LYS A 180 29.67 -5.74 3.87
CA LYS A 180 30.45 -5.47 2.67
C LYS A 180 31.84 -4.91 3.00
N GLU A 181 31.95 -3.98 3.93
CA GLU A 181 33.24 -3.44 4.37
C GLU A 181 34.10 -4.53 4.99
N ASP A 182 33.56 -5.36 5.85
CA ASP A 182 34.25 -6.51 6.44
C ASP A 182 34.73 -7.53 5.39
N PHE A 183 33.96 -7.73 4.32
CA PHE A 183 34.36 -8.58 3.21
C PHE A 183 35.57 -8.00 2.45
N PHE A 184 35.58 -6.69 2.17
CA PHE A 184 36.70 -6.02 1.50
C PHE A 184 37.95 -5.93 2.35
N HIS A 185 37.84 -5.87 3.68
CA HIS A 185 39.00 -5.89 4.58
C HIS A 185 39.64 -7.28 4.76
N ARG A 186 38.92 -8.36 4.39
CA ARG A 186 39.44 -9.74 4.46
C ARG A 186 40.05 -10.25 3.14
N MET A 187 39.97 -9.51 2.05
CA MET A 187 40.64 -9.78 0.78
C MET A 187 41.98 -9.04 0.69
#